data_c9cc0b03553c9f58c961efbb792b9422
#
_entry.id   c9cc0b03553c9f58c961efbb792b9422
#
_cell.length_a   1.000
_cell.length_b   1.000
_cell.length_c   1.000
_cell.angle_alpha   90.00
_cell.angle_beta   90.00
_cell.angle_gamma   90.00
#
_symmetry.space_group_name_H-M   'P 1'
#
loop_
_entity.id
_entity.type
_entity.pdbx_description
1 polymer ?
#
loop_
_entity_poly.entity_id
_entity_poly.type
_entity_poly.pdbx_seq_one_letter_code
_entity_poly.pdbx_strand_id
1 'polypeptide(L)'
;MNDFSTAYVLINCDLGSEERVMTELKSINRIKEIRGVFGAYDILAKLDAPSDELIKDIVTTKIRRIDRIRSTLTLMGIEGQQ
;
A
#
# COMPACT_ATOMS: atom_id res chain seq x y z
N MET A 1 -14.02 -6.53 -19.34
CA MET A 1 -13.34 -7.36 -18.36
C MET A 1 -12.21 -6.59 -17.71
N ASN A 2 -12.12 -6.69 -16.42
CA ASN A 2 -11.10 -5.96 -15.70
C ASN A 2 -9.84 -6.82 -15.55
N ASP A 3 -8.74 -6.32 -16.10
CA ASP A 3 -7.47 -7.04 -16.05
C ASP A 3 -6.57 -6.55 -14.93
N PHE A 4 -7.09 -5.70 -14.06
CA PHE A 4 -6.31 -5.16 -12.96
C PHE A 4 -6.59 -5.91 -11.67
N SER A 5 -5.53 -6.05 -10.91
CA SER A 5 -5.64 -6.48 -9.52
C SER A 5 -5.62 -5.25 -8.63
N THR A 6 -6.37 -5.30 -7.54
CA THR A 6 -6.41 -4.23 -6.56
C THR A 6 -6.00 -4.79 -5.20
N ALA A 7 -5.21 -4.03 -4.49
CA ALA A 7 -4.80 -4.40 -3.14
C ALA A 7 -4.87 -3.21 -2.22
N TYR A 8 -5.10 -3.49 -0.96
CA TYR A 8 -5.05 -2.49 0.11
C TYR A 8 -3.91 -2.88 1.03
N VAL A 9 -3.00 -1.95 1.25
CA VAL A 9 -1.85 -2.19 2.11
C VAL A 9 -2.00 -1.33 3.36
N LEU A 10 -2.05 -2.01 4.49
CA LEU A 10 -2.10 -1.35 5.79
C LEU A 10 -0.68 -1.24 6.31
N ILE A 11 -0.30 -0.06 6.73
CA ILE A 11 1.09 0.25 7.03
C ILE A 11 1.20 0.82 8.44
N ASN A 12 2.14 0.27 9.20
CA ASN A 12 2.57 0.88 10.45
C ASN A 12 3.92 1.51 10.25
N CYS A 13 4.09 2.72 10.77
CA CYS A 13 5.36 3.41 10.67
C CYS A 13 5.74 3.98 12.03
N ASP A 14 6.96 4.48 12.13
CA ASP A 14 7.44 5.07 13.37
C ASP A 14 6.61 6.28 13.74
N LEU A 15 6.42 6.47 15.03
CA LEU A 15 5.66 7.58 15.53
C LEU A 15 6.26 8.90 15.04
N GLY A 16 5.42 9.76 14.48
CA GLY A 16 5.85 11.06 14.01
C GLY A 16 6.39 11.06 12.59
N SER A 17 6.42 9.90 11.91
CA SER A 17 6.94 9.82 10.54
C SER A 17 5.84 9.66 9.50
N GLU A 18 4.58 9.78 9.89
CA GLU A 18 3.47 9.50 8.99
C GLU A 18 3.49 10.35 7.72
N GLU A 19 3.70 11.66 7.87
CA GLU A 19 3.74 12.55 6.70
C GLU A 19 4.87 12.21 5.76
N ARG A 20 6.02 11.91 6.32
CA ARG A 20 7.20 11.57 5.53
C ARG A 20 6.95 10.29 4.74
N VAL A 21 6.40 9.28 5.38
CA VAL A 21 6.10 8.02 4.71
C VAL A 21 5.05 8.23 3.63
N MET A 22 4.00 9.01 3.92
CA MET A 22 2.96 9.26 2.92
C MET A 22 3.52 10.00 1.71
N THR A 23 4.45 10.92 1.92
CA THR A 23 5.09 11.63 0.82
C THR A 23 5.87 10.67 -0.07
N GLU A 24 6.60 9.73 0.52
CA GLU A 24 7.35 8.77 -0.27
C GLU A 24 6.42 7.80 -1.00
N LEU A 25 5.32 7.40 -0.36
CA LEU A 25 4.35 6.53 -1.03
C LEU A 25 3.78 7.19 -2.28
N LYS A 26 3.61 8.51 -2.25
CA LYS A 26 3.04 9.23 -3.40
C LYS A 26 3.91 9.13 -4.65
N SER A 27 5.18 8.83 -4.50
CA SER A 27 6.07 8.71 -5.65
C SER A 27 5.98 7.35 -6.34
N ILE A 28 5.21 6.43 -5.80
CA ILE A 28 5.07 5.09 -6.37
C ILE A 28 3.88 5.10 -7.32
N ASN A 29 4.15 4.78 -8.59
CA ASN A 29 3.16 4.97 -9.65
C ASN A 29 1.86 4.22 -9.49
N ARG A 30 1.90 3.02 -8.95
CA ARG A 30 0.72 2.15 -8.88
C ARG A 30 -0.15 2.42 -7.67
N ILE A 31 0.27 3.31 -6.80
CA ILE A 31 -0.53 3.67 -5.64
C ILE A 31 -1.55 4.72 -6.06
N LYS A 32 -2.83 4.41 -5.86
CA LYS A 32 -3.92 5.25 -6.32
C LYS A 32 -4.54 6.08 -5.20
N GLU A 33 -4.39 5.63 -3.98
CA GLU A 33 -4.98 6.33 -2.85
C GLU A 33 -4.12 6.11 -1.63
N ILE A 34 -3.92 7.15 -0.85
CA ILE A 34 -3.16 7.08 0.40
C ILE A 34 -3.97 7.83 1.45
N ARG A 35 -4.20 7.18 2.58
CA ARG A 35 -4.95 7.79 3.67
C ARG A 35 -4.27 7.52 5.00
N GLY A 36 -4.22 8.55 5.83
CA GLY A 36 -3.92 8.33 7.23
C GLY A 36 -5.14 7.69 7.88
N VAL A 37 -4.91 6.69 8.72
CA VAL A 37 -6.00 6.01 9.42
C VAL A 37 -5.69 5.96 10.91
N PHE A 38 -6.69 5.62 11.67
CA PHE A 38 -6.57 5.57 13.11
C PHE A 38 -6.94 4.17 13.61
N GLY A 39 -6.10 3.60 14.45
CA GLY A 39 -6.36 2.27 14.99
C GLY A 39 -5.10 1.43 14.98
N ALA A 40 -5.23 0.17 14.59
CA ALA A 40 -4.10 -0.76 14.59
C ALA A 40 -3.03 -0.41 13.57
N TYR A 41 -3.38 0.38 12.57
CA TYR A 41 -2.45 0.80 11.52
C TYR A 41 -2.50 2.31 11.36
N ASP A 42 -1.47 2.86 10.73
CA ASP A 42 -1.31 4.31 10.60
C ASP A 42 -1.69 4.82 9.22
N ILE A 43 -1.46 4.03 8.18
CA ILE A 43 -1.66 4.46 6.80
C ILE A 43 -2.31 3.34 6.02
N LEU A 44 -3.23 3.72 5.13
CA LEU A 44 -3.83 2.81 4.16
C LEU A 44 -3.44 3.26 2.77
N ALA A 45 -2.93 2.34 1.95
CA ALA A 45 -2.60 2.63 0.56
C ALA A 45 -3.36 1.66 -0.33
N LYS A 46 -3.94 2.19 -1.41
CA LYS A 46 -4.63 1.37 -2.40
C LYS A 46 -3.78 1.28 -3.65
N LEU A 47 -3.55 0.06 -4.13
CA LEU A 47 -2.74 -0.21 -5.31
C LEU A 47 -3.57 -0.87 -6.39
N ASP A 48 -3.35 -0.46 -7.63
CA ASP A 48 -3.88 -1.16 -8.81
C ASP A 48 -2.71 -1.57 -9.69
N ALA A 49 -2.73 -2.81 -10.16
CA ALA A 49 -1.67 -3.30 -11.05
C ALA A 49 -2.24 -4.40 -11.95
N PRO A 50 -1.57 -4.70 -13.07
CA PRO A 50 -2.07 -5.73 -13.99
C PRO A 50 -2.11 -7.13 -13.42
N SER A 51 -1.36 -7.42 -12.37
CA SER A 51 -1.31 -8.77 -11.80
C SER A 51 -1.06 -8.72 -10.31
N ASP A 52 -1.43 -9.81 -9.63
CA ASP A 52 -1.15 -9.96 -8.21
C ASP A 52 0.36 -10.00 -7.96
N GLU A 53 1.12 -10.62 -8.86
CA GLU A 53 2.56 -10.69 -8.72
C GLU A 53 3.19 -9.31 -8.72
N LEU A 54 2.70 -8.42 -9.60
CA LEU A 54 3.25 -7.07 -9.63
C LEU A 54 2.92 -6.32 -8.34
N ILE A 55 1.73 -6.53 -7.79
CA ILE A 55 1.39 -5.92 -6.51
C ILE A 55 2.35 -6.38 -5.42
N LYS A 56 2.59 -7.69 -5.35
CA LYS A 56 3.51 -8.24 -4.36
C LYS A 56 4.91 -7.68 -4.54
N ASP A 57 5.34 -7.52 -5.79
CA ASP A 57 6.65 -6.96 -6.09
C ASP A 57 6.75 -5.52 -5.61
N ILE A 58 5.72 -4.71 -5.88
CA ILE A 58 5.71 -3.32 -5.45
C ILE A 58 5.78 -3.22 -3.94
N VAL A 59 5.00 -4.03 -3.24
CA VAL A 59 5.02 -4.01 -1.78
C VAL A 59 6.42 -4.36 -1.27
N THR A 60 7.00 -5.42 -1.80
CA THR A 60 8.29 -5.92 -1.31
C THR A 60 9.45 -5.01 -1.68
N THR A 61 9.48 -4.52 -2.92
CA THR A 61 10.67 -3.80 -3.41
C THR A 61 10.55 -2.29 -3.27
N LYS A 62 9.34 -1.75 -3.12
CA LYS A 62 9.16 -0.32 -3.06
C LYS A 62 8.58 0.15 -1.73
N ILE A 63 7.47 -0.42 -1.31
CA ILE A 63 6.82 0.06 -0.08
C ILE A 63 7.64 -0.32 1.14
N ARG A 64 8.02 -1.58 1.26
CA ARG A 64 8.73 -2.04 2.45
C ARG A 64 10.15 -1.49 2.55
N ARG A 65 10.65 -0.87 1.50
CA ARG A 65 11.95 -0.24 1.52
C ARG A 65 11.92 1.20 2.01
N ILE A 66 10.74 1.77 2.15
CA ILE A 66 10.63 3.13 2.68
C ILE A 66 11.09 3.12 4.13
N ASP A 67 11.97 4.05 4.43
CA ASP A 67 12.48 4.21 5.79
C ASP A 67 11.34 4.53 6.75
N ARG A 68 11.41 4.00 7.95
CA ARG A 68 10.45 4.24 9.03
C ARG A 68 9.19 3.38 8.96
N ILE A 69 9.01 2.57 7.92
CA ILE A 69 7.92 1.61 7.89
C ILE A 69 8.32 0.42 8.77
N ARG A 70 7.43 0.08 9.71
CA ARG A 70 7.68 -0.98 10.67
C ARG A 70 7.06 -2.31 10.22
N SER A 71 5.87 -2.26 9.67
CA SER A 71 5.20 -3.46 9.21
C SER A 71 4.15 -3.11 8.16
N THR A 72 3.82 -4.10 7.33
CA THR A 72 2.77 -3.94 6.33
C THR A 72 1.89 -5.19 6.34
N LEU A 73 0.62 -4.98 6.01
CA LEU A 73 -0.32 -6.07 5.79
C LEU A 73 -1.02 -5.82 4.47
N THR A 74 -0.90 -6.75 3.54
CA THR A 74 -1.50 -6.59 2.22
C THR A 74 -2.78 -7.41 2.14
N LEU A 75 -3.86 -6.74 1.76
CA LEU A 75 -5.14 -7.39 1.51
C LEU A 75 -5.41 -7.35 0.03
N MET A 76 -5.44 -8.51 -0.60
CA MET A 76 -5.69 -8.60 -2.04
C MET A 76 -7.18 -8.58 -2.28
N GLY A 77 -7.61 -7.75 -3.25
CA GLY A 77 -8.99 -7.78 -3.65
C GLY A 77 -9.31 -9.08 -4.38
N ILE A 78 -10.52 -9.56 -4.19
CA ILE A 78 -10.98 -10.75 -4.89
C ILE A 78 -11.89 -10.31 -6.00
N GLU A 79 -11.51 -10.62 -7.22
CA GLU A 79 -12.28 -10.23 -8.39
C GLU A 79 -13.67 -10.85 -8.33
N GLY A 80 -14.68 -10.05 -8.65
CA GLY A 80 -16.05 -10.53 -8.64
C GLY A 80 -16.74 -10.45 -7.29
N GLN A 81 -16.04 -10.07 -6.25
CA GLN A 81 -16.61 -9.88 -4.92
C GLN A 81 -16.96 -8.40 -4.74
N GLN A 82 -18.20 -8.09 -4.66
CA GLN A 82 -18.61 -6.69 -4.56
C GLN A 82 -19.41 -6.43 -3.30
#